data_50fdafad027ba8e54b7c4ccb7e1c50cc
#
_entry.id   50fdafad027ba8e54b7c4ccb7e1c50cc
#
_cell.length_a   1.000
_cell.length_b   1.000
_cell.length_c   1.000
_cell.angle_alpha   90.00
_cell.angle_beta   90.00
_cell.angle_gamma   90.00
#
_symmetry.space_group_name_H-M   'P 1'
#
loop_
_entity.id
_entity.type
_entity.pdbx_description
1 polymer ?
#
loop_
_entity_poly.entity_id
_entity_poly.type
_entity_poly.pdbx_seq_one_letter_code
_entity_poly.pdbx_strand_id
1 'polypeptide(L)'
;AFLRGIYDSRGKSFRMEQEGSNKQYSFCVPPLGKSHRVAVYEACIDALAHMTLEDGRTDKYRLSLGGIAAPKEGAERATKKMKRPDALEYFLKEHPEVTEIELCTDNDFAGRWACAQLKEQYEEKYTVVCNLPQMEGADYGDLAKQAGEKQKKQQKERGR
;
A
#
# COMPACT_ATOMS: atom_id res chain seq x y z
N ALA A 1 -6.12 -10.23 -11.77
CA ALA A 1 -7.12 -9.84 -10.76
C ALA A 1 -6.74 -10.40 -9.40
N PHE A 2 -7.04 -9.67 -8.34
CA PHE A 2 -6.81 -10.11 -6.97
C PHE A 2 -8.10 -10.70 -6.41
N LEU A 3 -8.01 -11.92 -5.87
CA LEU A 3 -9.14 -12.65 -5.29
C LEU A 3 -9.01 -12.67 -3.77
N ARG A 4 -10.12 -12.38 -3.10
CA ARG A 4 -10.24 -12.54 -1.65
C ARG A 4 -11.43 -13.47 -1.36
N GLY A 5 -11.11 -14.66 -0.87
CA GLY A 5 -12.11 -15.60 -0.39
C GLY A 5 -12.65 -15.19 0.97
N ILE A 6 -13.93 -15.47 1.21
CA ILE A 6 -14.57 -15.19 2.50
C ILE A 6 -14.04 -16.19 3.53
N TYR A 7 -14.16 -17.49 3.25
CA TYR A 7 -13.67 -18.58 4.10
C TYR A 7 -13.24 -19.78 3.25
N ASP A 8 -12.21 -20.50 3.68
CA ASP A 8 -11.87 -21.83 3.18
C ASP A 8 -12.61 -22.91 4.02
N SER A 9 -12.39 -24.19 3.69
CA SER A 9 -12.94 -25.33 4.45
C SER A 9 -12.51 -25.40 5.92
N ARG A 10 -11.49 -24.63 6.31
CA ARG A 10 -10.95 -24.51 7.68
C ARG A 10 -11.40 -23.22 8.38
N GLY A 11 -12.32 -22.47 7.79
CA GLY A 11 -12.80 -21.20 8.30
C GLY A 11 -11.81 -20.04 8.16
N LYS A 12 -10.77 -20.18 7.32
CA LYS A 12 -9.78 -19.12 7.06
C LYS A 12 -10.09 -18.40 5.76
N SER A 13 -10.06 -17.08 5.78
CA SER A 13 -10.09 -16.30 4.55
C SER A 13 -8.79 -16.51 3.76
N PHE A 14 -8.88 -16.57 2.44
CA PHE A 14 -7.73 -16.67 1.57
C PHE A 14 -7.56 -15.42 0.72
N ARG A 15 -6.33 -15.16 0.32
CA ARG A 15 -5.96 -14.09 -0.62
C ARG A 15 -5.07 -14.72 -1.68
N MET A 16 -5.40 -14.50 -2.95
CA MET A 16 -4.60 -14.99 -4.07
C MET A 16 -4.77 -14.10 -5.30
N GLU A 17 -3.80 -14.14 -6.18
CA GLU A 17 -3.97 -13.60 -7.51
C GLU A 17 -4.65 -14.64 -8.42
N GLN A 18 -5.50 -14.15 -9.30
CA GLN A 18 -6.07 -14.97 -10.38
C GLN A 18 -4.92 -15.47 -11.27
N GLU A 19 -4.93 -16.75 -11.61
CA GLU A 19 -3.99 -17.34 -12.56
C GLU A 19 -3.99 -16.56 -13.89
N GLY A 20 -2.81 -16.34 -14.47
CA GLY A 20 -2.64 -15.53 -15.67
C GLY A 20 -2.65 -14.02 -15.44
N SER A 21 -2.76 -13.54 -14.20
CA SER A 21 -2.65 -12.12 -13.91
C SER A 21 -1.24 -11.60 -14.20
N ASN A 22 -1.15 -10.47 -14.90
CA ASN A 22 0.12 -9.78 -15.12
C ASN A 22 0.30 -8.68 -14.07
N LYS A 23 1.32 -8.83 -13.22
CA LYS A 23 1.62 -7.92 -12.10
C LYS A 23 1.99 -6.50 -12.52
N GLN A 24 2.39 -6.29 -13.77
CA GLN A 24 2.64 -4.96 -14.31
C GLN A 24 1.38 -4.08 -14.30
N TYR A 25 0.20 -4.67 -14.55
CA TYR A 25 -1.08 -3.98 -14.60
C TYR A 25 -1.78 -4.07 -13.23
N SER A 26 -1.23 -3.38 -12.25
CA SER A 26 -1.80 -3.35 -10.91
C SER A 26 -2.85 -2.27 -10.75
N PHE A 27 -3.62 -2.36 -9.66
CA PHE A 27 -4.61 -1.34 -9.29
C PHE A 27 -3.93 0.01 -9.08
N CYS A 28 -4.43 1.04 -9.74
CA CYS A 28 -3.98 2.41 -9.57
C CYS A 28 -5.17 3.38 -9.60
N VAL A 29 -5.22 4.31 -8.66
CA VAL A 29 -6.11 5.47 -8.70
C VAL A 29 -5.33 6.65 -9.23
N PRO A 30 -5.69 7.23 -10.38
CA PRO A 30 -5.02 8.41 -10.92
C PRO A 30 -5.42 9.68 -10.14
N PRO A 31 -4.58 10.72 -10.14
CA PRO A 31 -4.94 12.03 -9.63
C PRO A 31 -5.97 12.73 -10.52
N LEU A 32 -6.70 13.69 -9.96
CA LEU A 32 -7.42 14.67 -10.76
C LEU A 32 -6.44 15.77 -11.23
N GLY A 33 -6.00 15.66 -12.48
CA GLY A 33 -5.01 16.55 -13.05
C GLY A 33 -3.59 16.01 -13.03
N LYS A 34 -2.59 16.89 -13.16
CA LYS A 34 -1.18 16.49 -13.22
C LYS A 34 -0.62 16.27 -11.81
N SER A 35 0.16 15.22 -11.65
CA SER A 35 0.90 14.94 -10.41
C SER A 35 2.29 14.41 -10.73
N HIS A 36 3.24 14.77 -9.88
CA HIS A 36 4.63 14.24 -9.91
C HIS A 36 4.88 13.21 -8.80
N ARG A 37 3.82 12.81 -8.09
CA ARG A 37 3.90 11.93 -6.92
C ARG A 37 3.10 10.66 -7.11
N VAL A 38 3.68 9.53 -6.69
CA VAL A 38 2.97 8.25 -6.54
C VAL A 38 3.08 7.74 -5.12
N ALA A 39 1.94 7.44 -4.49
CA ALA A 39 1.87 6.71 -3.23
C ALA A 39 1.73 5.21 -3.54
N VAL A 40 2.55 4.39 -2.88
CA VAL A 40 2.71 2.96 -3.14
C VAL A 40 2.25 2.16 -1.93
N TYR A 41 1.36 1.21 -2.13
CA TYR A 41 0.70 0.40 -1.10
C TYR A 41 0.89 -1.09 -1.33
N GLU A 42 0.79 -1.89 -0.27
CA GLU A 42 0.84 -3.35 -0.42
C GLU A 42 -0.41 -3.88 -1.15
N ALA A 43 -1.59 -3.42 -0.75
CA ALA A 43 -2.85 -3.82 -1.35
C ALA A 43 -3.71 -2.62 -1.78
N CYS A 44 -4.66 -2.88 -2.69
CA CYS A 44 -5.57 -1.86 -3.19
C CYS A 44 -6.50 -1.29 -2.10
N ILE A 45 -6.83 -2.10 -1.10
CA ILE A 45 -7.68 -1.66 0.01
C ILE A 45 -7.00 -0.58 0.85
N ASP A 46 -5.67 -0.66 1.03
CA ASP A 46 -4.91 0.32 1.80
C ASP A 46 -4.82 1.66 1.06
N ALA A 47 -4.71 1.62 -0.27
CA ALA A 47 -4.78 2.82 -1.11
C ALA A 47 -6.11 3.56 -0.96
N LEU A 48 -7.23 2.82 -0.95
CA LEU A 48 -8.57 3.38 -0.77
C LEU A 48 -8.81 3.86 0.66
N ALA A 49 -8.32 3.11 1.65
CA ALA A 49 -8.41 3.47 3.05
C ALA A 49 -7.63 4.75 3.36
N HIS A 50 -6.39 4.87 2.86
CA HIS A 50 -5.59 6.08 3.01
C HIS A 50 -6.25 7.27 2.30
N MET A 51 -6.78 7.08 1.09
CA MET A 51 -7.55 8.12 0.40
C MET A 51 -8.76 8.60 1.21
N THR A 52 -9.45 7.69 1.89
CA THR A 52 -10.57 8.03 2.80
C THR A 52 -10.09 8.86 3.99
N LEU A 53 -8.93 8.53 4.59
CA LEU A 53 -8.32 9.29 5.68
C LEU A 53 -7.87 10.70 5.25
N GLU A 54 -7.55 10.87 3.98
CA GLU A 54 -7.20 12.15 3.35
C GLU A 54 -8.42 12.86 2.73
N ASP A 55 -9.64 12.59 3.20
CA ASP A 55 -10.89 13.21 2.75
C ASP A 55 -11.14 13.08 1.23
N GLY A 56 -10.75 11.94 0.65
CA GLY A 56 -10.90 11.67 -0.78
C GLY A 56 -9.94 12.46 -1.68
N ARG A 57 -8.84 12.96 -1.14
CA ARG A 57 -7.84 13.75 -1.88
C ARG A 57 -7.28 12.99 -3.09
N THR A 58 -7.25 13.68 -4.23
CA THR A 58 -6.85 13.14 -5.54
C THR A 58 -5.67 13.92 -6.14
N ASP A 59 -4.66 14.22 -5.33
CA ASP A 59 -3.48 15.02 -5.66
C ASP A 59 -2.27 14.19 -6.11
N LYS A 60 -2.36 12.86 -6.01
CA LYS A 60 -1.29 11.90 -6.31
C LYS A 60 -1.84 10.62 -6.91
N TYR A 61 -0.99 9.90 -7.64
CA TYR A 61 -1.27 8.50 -8.01
C TYR A 61 -1.25 7.62 -6.76
N ARG A 62 -2.11 6.58 -6.72
CA ARG A 62 -2.13 5.59 -5.63
C ARG A 62 -2.04 4.20 -6.25
N LEU A 63 -0.86 3.60 -6.16
CA LEU A 63 -0.52 2.33 -6.81
C LEU A 63 -0.43 1.21 -5.78
N SER A 64 -1.10 0.10 -6.03
CA SER A 64 -0.92 -1.15 -5.27
C SER A 64 0.20 -1.99 -5.87
N LEU A 65 1.02 -2.61 -5.03
CA LEU A 65 2.03 -3.59 -5.46
C LEU A 65 1.44 -4.99 -5.67
N GLY A 66 0.21 -5.24 -5.20
CA GLY A 66 -0.40 -6.56 -5.26
C GLY A 66 0.20 -7.56 -4.27
N GLY A 67 0.79 -7.08 -3.19
CA GLY A 67 1.43 -7.84 -2.12
C GLY A 67 2.94 -7.76 -2.10
N ILE A 68 3.52 -8.07 -0.95
CA ILE A 68 4.96 -8.07 -0.69
C ILE A 68 5.39 -9.45 -0.23
N ALA A 69 6.50 -9.96 -0.78
CA ALA A 69 7.13 -11.22 -0.40
C ALA A 69 8.34 -10.96 0.51
N ALA A 70 8.08 -10.62 1.78
CA ALA A 70 9.12 -10.44 2.78
C ALA A 70 9.72 -11.78 3.26
N PRO A 71 10.95 -11.79 3.80
CA PRO A 71 11.46 -12.93 4.55
C PRO A 71 10.65 -13.13 5.82
N LYS A 72 10.68 -14.34 6.39
CA LYS A 72 10.08 -14.58 7.69
C LYS A 72 10.82 -13.75 8.75
N GLU A 73 10.07 -13.26 9.74
CA GLU A 73 10.66 -12.58 10.89
C GLU A 73 11.63 -13.52 11.61
N GLY A 74 12.81 -13.01 11.98
CA GLY A 74 13.88 -13.83 12.58
C GLY A 74 14.73 -14.64 11.59
N ALA A 75 14.38 -14.72 10.30
CA ALA A 75 15.30 -15.25 9.30
C ALA A 75 16.48 -14.27 9.11
N GLU A 76 17.69 -14.83 8.86
CA GLU A 76 18.89 -14.01 8.62
C GLU A 76 18.62 -12.94 7.55
N ARG A 77 18.48 -11.70 8.00
CA ARG A 77 18.11 -10.53 7.21
C ARG A 77 19.13 -10.17 6.12
N ALA A 78 20.35 -10.64 6.28
CA ALA A 78 21.50 -10.13 5.54
C ALA A 78 21.56 -10.52 4.07
N THR A 79 20.75 -11.45 3.57
CA THR A 79 20.96 -12.03 2.25
C THR A 79 19.80 -11.86 1.26
N LYS A 80 18.56 -11.61 1.72
CA LYS A 80 17.42 -11.49 0.80
C LYS A 80 17.21 -10.04 0.37
N LYS A 81 17.58 -9.74 -0.87
CA LYS A 81 17.18 -8.48 -1.54
C LYS A 81 15.77 -8.61 -2.10
N MET A 82 14.98 -7.56 -1.96
CA MET A 82 13.68 -7.47 -2.61
C MET A 82 13.87 -7.28 -4.12
N LYS A 83 13.18 -8.07 -4.93
CA LYS A 83 13.06 -7.78 -6.37
C LYS A 83 12.28 -6.47 -6.53
N ARG A 84 12.68 -5.61 -7.46
CA ARG A 84 11.88 -4.43 -7.82
C ARG A 84 10.48 -4.86 -8.24
N PRO A 85 9.42 -4.26 -7.69
CA PRO A 85 8.05 -4.64 -8.00
C PRO A 85 7.70 -4.36 -9.46
N ASP A 86 7.24 -5.36 -10.18
CA ASP A 86 6.90 -5.24 -11.61
C ASP A 86 5.83 -4.14 -11.84
N ALA A 87 4.89 -3.97 -10.89
CA ALA A 87 3.88 -2.91 -10.93
C ALA A 87 4.50 -1.51 -10.88
N LEU A 88 5.46 -1.29 -9.97
CA LEU A 88 6.09 0.02 -9.82
C LEU A 88 7.04 0.33 -10.97
N GLU A 89 7.83 -0.63 -11.42
CA GLU A 89 8.72 -0.47 -12.58
C GLU A 89 7.93 -0.11 -13.85
N TYR A 90 6.84 -0.84 -14.11
CA TYR A 90 5.97 -0.55 -15.26
C TYR A 90 5.32 0.83 -15.12
N PHE A 91 4.77 1.14 -13.95
CA PHE A 91 4.15 2.43 -13.68
C PHE A 91 5.11 3.61 -13.90
N LEU A 92 6.33 3.54 -13.35
CA LEU A 92 7.32 4.61 -13.50
C LEU A 92 7.83 4.78 -14.93
N LYS A 93 7.80 3.71 -15.74
CA LYS A 93 8.11 3.77 -17.16
C LYS A 93 7.02 4.52 -17.95
N GLU A 94 5.74 4.26 -17.62
CA GLU A 94 4.60 4.91 -18.28
C GLU A 94 4.36 6.35 -17.78
N HIS A 95 4.90 6.71 -16.61
CA HIS A 95 4.75 8.00 -15.95
C HIS A 95 6.09 8.68 -15.69
N PRO A 96 6.81 9.12 -16.75
CA PRO A 96 8.14 9.76 -16.61
C PRO A 96 8.08 11.11 -15.88
N GLU A 97 6.91 11.70 -15.72
CA GLU A 97 6.67 12.94 -14.97
C GLU A 97 6.77 12.73 -13.45
N VAL A 98 6.72 11.48 -12.96
CA VAL A 98 6.80 11.18 -11.53
C VAL A 98 8.23 11.34 -11.05
N THR A 99 8.42 12.13 -10.00
CA THR A 99 9.71 12.41 -9.36
C THR A 99 9.72 12.05 -7.87
N GLU A 100 8.55 11.82 -7.28
CA GLU A 100 8.41 11.48 -5.84
C GLU A 100 7.64 10.17 -5.65
N ILE A 101 8.19 9.29 -4.82
CA ILE A 101 7.59 8.02 -4.40
C ILE A 101 7.31 8.09 -2.90
N GLU A 102 6.04 7.99 -2.52
CA GLU A 102 5.59 7.92 -1.14
C GLU A 102 5.30 6.46 -0.79
N LEU A 103 6.11 5.86 0.08
CA LEU A 103 5.99 4.47 0.49
C LEU A 103 5.01 4.35 1.66
N CYS A 104 3.83 3.80 1.37
CA CYS A 104 2.71 3.63 2.29
C CYS A 104 2.48 2.14 2.59
N THR A 105 3.55 1.42 2.92
CA THR A 105 3.48 0.01 3.32
C THR A 105 2.95 -0.14 4.74
N ASP A 106 2.55 -1.35 5.12
CA ASP A 106 2.07 -1.65 6.46
C ASP A 106 3.15 -1.39 7.52
N ASN A 107 2.77 -1.02 8.73
CA ASN A 107 3.73 -0.83 9.82
C ASN A 107 3.98 -2.11 10.60
N ASP A 108 4.09 -3.22 9.89
CA ASP A 108 4.55 -4.50 10.43
C ASP A 108 5.99 -4.82 10.00
N PHE A 109 6.48 -6.00 10.35
CA PHE A 109 7.84 -6.42 9.97
C PHE A 109 8.03 -6.45 8.44
N ALA A 110 7.06 -6.99 7.70
CA ALA A 110 7.15 -7.15 6.25
C ALA A 110 7.12 -5.80 5.54
N GLY A 111 6.20 -4.92 5.94
CA GLY A 111 6.05 -3.58 5.37
C GLY A 111 7.24 -2.68 5.67
N ARG A 112 7.77 -2.69 6.91
CA ARG A 112 9.00 -1.93 7.26
C ARG A 112 10.22 -2.42 6.48
N TRP A 113 10.36 -3.75 6.33
CA TRP A 113 11.43 -4.32 5.51
C TRP A 113 11.31 -3.88 4.06
N ALA A 114 10.13 -3.98 3.48
CA ALA A 114 9.87 -3.57 2.10
C ALA A 114 10.10 -2.06 1.89
N CYS A 115 9.64 -1.22 2.83
CA CYS A 115 9.88 0.23 2.80
C CYS A 115 11.39 0.53 2.72
N ALA A 116 12.21 -0.09 3.58
CA ALA A 116 13.65 0.10 3.57
C ALA A 116 14.30 -0.36 2.24
N GLN A 117 13.88 -1.52 1.71
CA GLN A 117 14.38 -2.05 0.44
C GLN A 117 13.99 -1.18 -0.76
N LEU A 118 12.75 -0.70 -0.81
CA LEU A 118 12.26 0.17 -1.87
C LEU A 118 12.95 1.53 -1.81
N LYS A 119 13.13 2.09 -0.61
CA LYS A 119 13.86 3.35 -0.44
C LYS A 119 15.27 3.22 -1.02
N GLU A 120 16.05 2.23 -0.59
CA GLU A 120 17.41 1.96 -1.10
C GLU A 120 17.45 1.81 -2.63
N GLN A 121 16.43 1.17 -3.23
CA GLN A 121 16.41 0.89 -4.67
C GLN A 121 16.06 2.10 -5.54
N TYR A 122 15.33 3.09 -4.99
CA TYR A 122 14.77 4.18 -5.79
C TYR A 122 15.32 5.57 -5.42
N GLU A 123 15.94 5.76 -4.24
CA GLU A 123 16.36 7.07 -3.75
C GLU A 123 17.47 7.75 -4.57
N GLU A 124 18.21 6.99 -5.40
CA GLU A 124 19.18 7.59 -6.34
C GLU A 124 18.49 8.37 -7.47
N LYS A 125 17.26 8.00 -7.83
CA LYS A 125 16.57 8.58 -8.99
C LYS A 125 15.31 9.38 -8.61
N TYR A 126 14.71 9.08 -7.48
CA TYR A 126 13.45 9.66 -7.02
C TYR A 126 13.59 10.21 -5.61
N THR A 127 12.80 11.24 -5.28
CA THR A 127 12.59 11.59 -3.87
C THR A 127 11.71 10.52 -3.24
N VAL A 128 12.25 9.78 -2.25
CA VAL A 128 11.51 8.69 -1.59
C VAL A 128 11.15 9.07 -0.17
N VAL A 129 9.86 9.11 0.12
CA VAL A 129 9.30 9.44 1.43
C VAL A 129 8.65 8.19 2.03
N CYS A 130 8.99 7.86 3.27
CA CYS A 130 8.33 6.78 4.01
C CYS A 130 7.15 7.36 4.80
N ASN A 131 5.95 6.91 4.49
CA ASN A 131 4.71 7.30 5.16
C ASN A 131 3.94 6.03 5.56
N LEU A 132 4.40 5.39 6.65
CA LEU A 132 3.76 4.20 7.20
C LEU A 132 2.67 4.60 8.19
N PRO A 133 1.65 3.74 8.41
CA PRO A 133 0.70 3.92 9.51
C PRO A 133 1.42 4.18 10.83
N GLN A 134 0.92 5.14 11.64
CA GLN A 134 1.59 5.53 12.90
C GLN A 134 1.59 4.42 13.94
N MET A 135 0.58 3.54 13.90
CA MET A 135 0.41 2.45 14.87
C MET A 135 1.19 1.22 14.42
N GLU A 136 2.03 0.67 15.28
CA GLU A 136 2.76 -0.56 15.01
C GLU A 136 1.83 -1.75 14.75
N GLY A 137 2.14 -2.54 13.74
CA GLY A 137 1.34 -3.67 13.29
C GLY A 137 0.09 -3.32 12.49
N ALA A 138 -0.20 -2.02 12.26
CA ALA A 138 -1.39 -1.58 11.54
C ALA A 138 -1.14 -1.41 10.04
N ASP A 139 -2.22 -1.57 9.28
CA ASP A 139 -2.38 -1.11 7.91
C ASP A 139 -3.25 0.17 7.85
N TYR A 140 -3.39 0.78 6.68
CA TYR A 140 -4.26 1.94 6.49
C TYR A 140 -5.74 1.61 6.65
N GLY A 141 -6.15 0.36 6.40
CA GLY A 141 -7.50 -0.12 6.65
C GLY A 141 -7.87 -0.08 8.13
N ASP A 142 -6.93 -0.42 9.01
CA ASP A 142 -7.12 -0.35 10.47
C ASP A 142 -7.26 1.10 10.94
N LEU A 143 -6.46 2.03 10.42
CA LEU A 143 -6.59 3.45 10.74
C LEU A 143 -7.94 4.01 10.26
N ALA A 144 -8.40 3.65 9.07
CA ALA A 144 -9.69 4.10 8.54
C ALA A 144 -10.87 3.57 9.38
N LYS A 145 -10.82 2.31 9.83
CA LYS A 145 -11.82 1.74 10.75
C LYS A 145 -11.89 2.53 12.07
N GLN A 146 -10.72 2.78 12.68
CA GLN A 146 -10.67 3.55 13.94
C GLN A 146 -11.21 4.97 13.78
N ALA A 147 -10.89 5.65 12.67
CA ALA A 147 -11.42 6.97 12.37
C ALA A 147 -12.94 6.95 12.23
N GLY A 148 -13.50 5.97 11.50
CA GLY A 148 -14.93 5.78 11.34
C GLY A 148 -15.67 5.49 12.66
N GLU A 149 -15.08 4.69 13.54
CA GLU A 149 -15.66 4.42 14.87
C GLU A 149 -15.67 5.66 15.77
N LYS A 150 -14.61 6.46 15.76
CA LYS A 150 -14.56 7.73 16.48
C LYS A 150 -15.63 8.70 15.99
N GLN A 151 -15.82 8.83 14.69
CA GLN A 151 -16.86 9.68 14.12
C GLN A 151 -18.28 9.23 14.52
N LYS A 152 -18.56 7.93 14.48
CA LYS A 152 -19.86 7.37 14.92
C LYS A 152 -20.14 7.64 16.40
N LYS A 153 -19.13 7.54 17.29
CA LYS A 153 -19.28 7.87 18.72
C LYS A 153 -19.60 9.35 18.93
N GLN A 154 -18.86 10.24 18.25
CA GLN A 154 -19.09 11.69 18.34
C GLN A 154 -20.49 12.10 17.85
N GLN A 155 -20.97 11.48 16.76
CA GLN A 155 -22.32 11.74 16.25
C GLN A 155 -23.40 11.30 17.23
N LYS A 156 -23.23 10.17 17.92
CA LYS A 156 -24.17 9.69 18.95
C LYS A 156 -24.20 10.60 20.20
N GLU A 157 -23.08 11.21 20.56
CA GLU A 157 -22.99 12.13 21.69
C GLU A 157 -23.61 13.48 21.37
N ARG A 158 -23.50 13.95 20.11
CA ARG A 158 -24.13 15.24 19.69
C ARG A 158 -25.62 15.14 19.39
N GLY A 159 -26.17 13.97 19.21
CA GLY A 159 -27.58 13.73 18.94
C GLY A 159 -28.41 13.39 20.20
N ARG A 160 -27.80 13.48 21.37
CA ARG A 160 -28.47 13.41 22.68
C ARG A 160 -28.58 14.79 23.31
#